data_bcb6ee6a09fc39be7dbd1814ade7114c
#
_entry.id   bcb6ee6a09fc39be7dbd1814ade7114c
#
_cell.length_a   1.000
_cell.length_b   1.000
_cell.length_c   1.000
_cell.angle_alpha   90.00
_cell.angle_beta   90.00
_cell.angle_gamma   90.00
#
_symmetry.space_group_name_H-M   'P 1'
#
loop_
_entity.id
_entity.type
_entity.pdbx_description
1 polymer ?
#
loop_
_entity_poly.entity_id
_entity_poly.type
_entity_poly.pdbx_seq_one_letter_code
_entity_poly.pdbx_strand_id
1 'polypeptide(L)'
;PEETPESGSPRSDAAPSIGAPLYSDSESTQESDLAAPTATQSNDEASVLTGPPSAERRAVSGQSTLVIEGDVIPRRLRRPADRMRFAFALIAAGLVLGGAFFASGTASGISRDLAEATTNIPQPLVFLANLTGFLGVIALPLAAAIDLLIRRRGRQLIEALAVMAIGIGVVWLLAWWIQQVESAQMLTALTGRPDATSTMPLNAVLAGTIAFITVARLVDKTRWAIASGGLVIAIFIANVVAGGITVAALALSALLGWSLGLIARYALGTPTTRPNGLEVASALEKSGFPLTVLRASHETDGGRRYAATTRTGERLEVLVLDRDLEGAGLLRGAWRQFRLRDDGGSTGFSMRSRLEHKALQSYAAQAAGAPVPRLEVVAAVGPDAAALAYARIEGMTFSELGDRLTDEDLQGAWRAVRTLHDSGISHRALHAEHIVRDSNGGLWLL
;
A
#
# COMPACT_ATOMS: atom_id res chain seq x y z
N PRO A 1 1.59 -49.79 43.04
CA PRO A 1 1.60 -50.81 42.03
C PRO A 1 1.35 -50.20 40.68
N GLU A 2 2.41 -50.20 39.84
CA GLU A 2 2.50 -51.11 38.69
C GLU A 2 1.52 -50.68 37.59
N GLU A 3 1.83 -50.42 36.39
CA GLU A 3 2.91 -50.89 35.47
C GLU A 3 3.00 -49.95 34.29
N THR A 4 4.18 -49.68 33.79
CA THR A 4 4.46 -49.31 32.41
C THR A 4 4.47 -50.59 31.55
N PRO A 5 4.16 -50.51 30.25
CA PRO A 5 5.11 -50.88 29.22
C PRO A 5 5.11 -49.93 27.99
N GLU A 6 6.31 -49.57 27.56
CA GLU A 6 7.04 -49.91 26.34
C GLU A 6 6.45 -49.51 24.98
N SER A 7 7.19 -48.62 24.37
CA SER A 7 7.82 -48.67 23.04
C SER A 7 7.00 -49.11 21.84
N GLY A 8 6.96 -48.26 20.86
CA GLY A 8 6.53 -48.57 19.50
C GLY A 8 6.71 -47.41 18.56
N SER A 9 7.93 -47.16 18.07
CA SER A 9 8.14 -46.42 16.82
C SER A 9 7.65 -47.23 15.64
N PRO A 10 7.06 -46.61 14.65
CA PRO A 10 7.33 -47.01 13.29
C PRO A 10 7.76 -45.86 12.40
N ARG A 11 8.93 -46.06 11.81
CA ARG A 11 9.37 -45.90 10.41
C ARG A 11 8.81 -44.72 9.62
N SER A 12 9.72 -43.83 9.36
CA SER A 12 10.08 -43.17 8.11
C SER A 12 9.45 -43.81 6.87
N ASP A 13 8.58 -43.07 6.19
CA ASP A 13 8.36 -43.24 4.76
C ASP A 13 8.61 -41.92 4.03
N ALA A 14 9.44 -42.02 3.04
CA ALA A 14 10.07 -40.99 2.25
C ALA A 14 9.03 -40.28 1.35
N ALA A 15 9.08 -38.96 1.33
CA ALA A 15 8.48 -38.13 0.30
C ALA A 15 9.44 -38.02 -0.90
N PRO A 16 8.95 -38.07 -2.15
CA PRO A 16 9.78 -37.92 -3.32
C PRO A 16 10.18 -36.46 -3.54
N SER A 17 11.46 -36.26 -3.70
CA SER A 17 12.10 -35.03 -4.13
C SER A 17 11.74 -34.70 -5.58
N ILE A 18 11.09 -33.57 -5.81
CA ILE A 18 10.92 -33.00 -7.16
C ILE A 18 12.13 -32.13 -7.44
N GLY A 19 12.92 -32.55 -8.43
CA GLY A 19 14.13 -31.89 -8.88
C GLY A 19 13.88 -30.53 -9.51
N ALA A 20 14.74 -29.59 -9.19
CA ALA A 20 14.87 -28.32 -9.85
C ALA A 20 15.62 -28.48 -11.19
N PRO A 21 15.23 -27.77 -12.26
CA PRO A 21 16.06 -27.73 -13.45
C PRO A 21 17.15 -26.66 -13.30
N LEU A 22 18.36 -27.09 -13.57
CA LEU A 22 19.58 -26.29 -13.76
C LEU A 22 19.42 -25.38 -14.97
N TYR A 23 19.72 -24.10 -14.77
CA TYR A 23 19.87 -23.12 -15.84
C TYR A 23 21.34 -23.12 -16.28
N SER A 24 21.59 -23.42 -17.53
CA SER A 24 22.93 -23.34 -18.15
C SER A 24 23.05 -22.02 -18.91
N ASP A 25 24.08 -21.26 -18.56
CA ASP A 25 24.58 -20.12 -19.33
C ASP A 25 25.07 -20.56 -20.71
N SER A 26 24.75 -19.75 -21.72
CA SER A 26 25.54 -19.71 -22.95
C SER A 26 25.54 -18.25 -23.47
N GLU A 27 26.72 -17.65 -23.31
CA GLU A 27 27.18 -16.47 -24.06
C GLU A 27 27.21 -16.77 -25.56
N SER A 28 26.77 -15.79 -26.35
CA SER A 28 27.37 -15.58 -27.66
C SER A 28 27.20 -14.15 -28.10
N THR A 29 28.32 -13.48 -28.15
CA THR A 29 28.71 -12.26 -28.82
C THR A 29 28.36 -12.30 -30.30
N GLN A 30 27.72 -11.22 -30.83
CA GLN A 30 28.02 -10.79 -32.20
C GLN A 30 27.68 -9.30 -32.39
N GLU A 31 28.72 -8.60 -32.68
CA GLU A 31 28.89 -7.24 -33.16
C GLU A 31 28.57 -7.19 -34.67
N SER A 32 27.85 -6.16 -35.13
CA SER A 32 28.11 -5.50 -36.43
C SER A 32 27.20 -4.29 -36.63
N ASP A 33 27.75 -3.21 -36.63
CA ASP A 33 27.92 -2.07 -37.53
C ASP A 33 26.80 -1.69 -38.54
N LEU A 34 26.64 -0.34 -38.62
CA LEU A 34 26.38 0.51 -39.79
C LEU A 34 25.00 1.14 -40.01
N ALA A 35 25.10 2.48 -39.98
CA ALA A 35 24.48 3.47 -40.86
C ALA A 35 23.10 4.04 -40.54
N ALA A 36 23.16 5.31 -40.17
CA ALA A 36 22.08 6.27 -40.34
C ALA A 36 21.88 6.65 -41.83
N PRO A 37 20.73 7.13 -42.22
CA PRO A 37 20.71 8.45 -42.84
C PRO A 37 19.62 9.41 -42.35
N THR A 38 19.98 10.64 -42.52
CA THR A 38 19.44 11.97 -42.31
C THR A 38 18.18 12.29 -43.13
N ALA A 39 17.47 13.32 -42.63
CA ALA A 39 16.58 14.29 -43.29
C ALA A 39 15.09 13.87 -43.39
N THR A 40 14.11 14.72 -43.18
CA THR A 40 13.89 16.13 -43.51
C THR A 40 12.67 16.64 -42.77
N GLN A 41 12.74 17.87 -42.28
CA GLN A 41 11.61 18.64 -41.75
C GLN A 41 10.59 18.98 -42.85
N SER A 42 9.31 18.97 -42.53
CA SER A 42 8.37 19.95 -43.08
C SER A 42 7.29 20.29 -42.08
N ASN A 43 7.26 21.57 -41.75
CA ASN A 43 6.16 22.27 -41.08
C ASN A 43 4.91 22.18 -41.92
N ASP A 44 3.75 22.00 -41.28
CA ASP A 44 2.55 22.75 -41.66
C ASP A 44 1.60 22.93 -40.49
N GLU A 45 1.05 24.12 -40.42
CA GLU A 45 0.26 24.73 -39.40
C GLU A 45 -1.19 24.27 -39.35
N ALA A 46 -1.70 24.34 -38.12
CA ALA A 46 -3.05 24.74 -37.72
C ALA A 46 -4.29 24.12 -38.35
N SER A 47 -5.04 23.39 -37.52
CA SER A 47 -6.48 23.70 -37.36
C SER A 47 -7.03 23.09 -36.07
N VAL A 48 -7.53 23.97 -35.22
CA VAL A 48 -8.32 23.70 -34.02
C VAL A 48 -9.67 23.13 -34.44
N LEU A 49 -9.97 21.89 -34.07
CA LEU A 49 -11.33 21.37 -33.99
C LEU A 49 -11.50 20.53 -32.75
N THR A 50 -12.28 21.05 -31.82
CA THR A 50 -12.85 20.40 -30.65
C THR A 50 -13.70 19.21 -31.06
N GLY A 51 -13.19 17.98 -30.85
CA GLY A 51 -13.93 16.73 -30.88
C GLY A 51 -13.80 16.00 -29.55
N PRO A 52 -14.74 15.09 -29.19
CA PRO A 52 -14.71 14.37 -27.93
C PRO A 52 -13.44 13.50 -27.83
N PRO A 53 -12.95 13.16 -26.60
CA PRO A 53 -11.67 12.50 -26.40
C PRO A 53 -11.64 11.17 -27.12
N SER A 54 -10.90 11.13 -28.21
CA SER A 54 -10.66 9.95 -29.02
C SER A 54 -9.88 8.93 -28.19
N ALA A 55 -10.39 7.71 -28.12
CA ALA A 55 -9.71 6.56 -27.57
C ALA A 55 -8.29 6.47 -28.16
N GLU A 56 -7.26 6.63 -27.31
CA GLU A 56 -5.87 6.48 -27.72
C GLU A 56 -5.61 5.06 -28.20
N ARG A 57 -5.61 4.88 -29.53
CA ARG A 57 -5.08 3.67 -30.16
C ARG A 57 -3.55 3.74 -30.11
N ARG A 58 -2.93 3.10 -29.15
CA ARG A 58 -1.49 2.86 -29.18
C ARG A 58 -1.21 1.54 -29.88
N ALA A 59 -0.83 1.61 -31.15
CA ALA A 59 -0.26 0.49 -31.87
C ALA A 59 1.17 0.23 -31.39
N VAL A 60 1.41 -0.95 -30.80
CA VAL A 60 2.75 -1.48 -30.60
C VAL A 60 3.06 -2.36 -31.81
N SER A 61 4.18 -2.09 -32.47
CA SER A 61 4.62 -2.71 -33.72
C SER A 61 4.77 -4.23 -33.59
N GLY A 62 4.17 -4.95 -34.53
CA GLY A 62 4.43 -6.35 -34.79
C GLY A 62 3.43 -7.32 -34.13
N GLN A 63 2.43 -7.75 -34.93
CA GLN A 63 1.49 -8.85 -34.68
C GLN A 63 0.32 -8.56 -33.72
N SER A 64 -0.85 -8.34 -34.32
CA SER A 64 -2.19 -8.16 -33.74
C SER A 64 -2.34 -6.93 -32.82
N THR A 65 -3.11 -5.97 -33.30
CA THR A 65 -3.44 -4.72 -32.60
C THR A 65 -4.24 -5.01 -31.31
N LEU A 66 -3.57 -4.94 -30.17
CA LEU A 66 -4.27 -4.90 -28.88
C LEU A 66 -5.01 -3.56 -28.76
N VAL A 67 -6.32 -3.61 -28.61
CA VAL A 67 -7.16 -2.43 -28.37
C VAL A 67 -7.42 -2.31 -26.87
N ILE A 68 -7.00 -1.19 -26.27
CA ILE A 68 -7.28 -0.88 -24.86
C ILE A 68 -8.28 0.28 -24.83
N GLU A 69 -9.43 0.06 -24.19
CA GLU A 69 -10.50 1.04 -24.10
C GLU A 69 -10.78 1.42 -22.65
N GLY A 70 -10.94 2.72 -22.39
CA GLY A 70 -11.41 3.24 -21.09
C GLY A 70 -10.39 3.19 -19.95
N ASP A 71 -9.13 2.85 -20.20
CA ASP A 71 -8.10 2.75 -19.17
C ASP A 71 -7.47 4.11 -18.90
N VAL A 72 -8.21 5.00 -18.23
CA VAL A 72 -7.73 6.30 -17.78
C VAL A 72 -7.18 6.18 -16.38
N ILE A 73 -5.86 6.07 -16.24
CA ILE A 73 -5.21 6.04 -14.94
C ILE A 73 -4.78 7.45 -14.57
N PRO A 74 -5.29 8.03 -13.49
CA PRO A 74 -4.81 9.31 -13.01
C PRO A 74 -3.35 9.18 -12.59
N ARG A 75 -2.49 10.07 -13.08
CA ARG A 75 -1.06 10.08 -12.76
C ARG A 75 -0.77 10.23 -11.26
N ARG A 76 -1.71 10.82 -10.51
CA ARG A 76 -1.65 11.02 -9.06
C ARG A 76 -3.00 10.76 -8.42
N LEU A 77 -2.98 10.05 -7.31
CA LEU A 77 -4.15 9.73 -6.51
C LEU A 77 -4.05 10.42 -5.14
N ARG A 78 -5.16 10.98 -4.69
CA ARG A 78 -5.33 11.47 -3.32
C ARG A 78 -5.96 10.35 -2.51
N ARG A 79 -5.18 9.73 -1.63
CA ARG A 79 -5.66 8.59 -0.83
C ARG A 79 -6.51 9.08 0.35
N PRO A 80 -7.78 8.63 0.49
CA PRO A 80 -8.62 8.97 1.64
C PRO A 80 -8.00 8.53 2.98
N ALA A 81 -7.22 7.44 2.96
CA ALA A 81 -6.50 6.95 4.14
C ALA A 81 -5.51 7.96 4.73
N ASP A 82 -4.89 8.82 3.91
CA ASP A 82 -3.97 9.85 4.41
C ASP A 82 -4.71 10.94 5.21
N ARG A 83 -5.98 11.24 4.86
CA ARG A 83 -6.85 12.15 5.65
C ARG A 83 -7.16 11.58 7.03
N MET A 84 -7.44 10.29 7.10
CA MET A 84 -7.74 9.63 8.37
C MET A 84 -6.50 9.52 9.25
N ARG A 85 -5.35 9.16 8.67
CA ARG A 85 -4.07 9.16 9.39
C ARG A 85 -3.74 10.54 9.93
N PHE A 86 -4.02 11.59 9.15
CA PHE A 86 -3.86 12.98 9.58
C PHE A 86 -4.76 13.31 10.77
N ALA A 87 -6.05 12.94 10.71
CA ALA A 87 -6.97 13.14 11.83
C ALA A 87 -6.48 12.41 13.11
N PHE A 88 -6.02 11.16 12.97
CA PHE A 88 -5.42 10.42 14.09
C PHE A 88 -4.16 11.11 14.64
N ALA A 89 -3.29 11.62 13.76
CA ALA A 89 -2.09 12.32 14.19
C ALA A 89 -2.42 13.60 14.97
N LEU A 90 -3.45 14.34 14.55
CA LEU A 90 -3.93 15.53 15.26
C LEU A 90 -4.55 15.18 16.62
N ILE A 91 -5.40 14.15 16.68
CA ILE A 91 -5.98 13.68 17.93
C ILE A 91 -4.87 13.23 18.89
N ALA A 92 -3.89 12.44 18.41
CA ALA A 92 -2.75 12.00 19.19
C ALA A 92 -1.91 13.18 19.69
N ALA A 93 -1.67 14.20 18.84
CA ALA A 93 -0.94 15.41 19.23
C ALA A 93 -1.71 16.19 20.32
N GLY A 94 -3.02 16.30 20.18
CA GLY A 94 -3.89 16.92 21.21
C GLY A 94 -3.86 16.15 22.54
N LEU A 95 -3.89 14.82 22.49
CA LEU A 95 -3.79 13.97 23.68
C LEU A 95 -2.42 14.07 24.37
N VAL A 96 -1.33 14.10 23.58
CA VAL A 96 0.04 14.28 24.11
C VAL A 96 0.17 15.66 24.75
N LEU A 97 -0.32 16.72 24.08
CA LEU A 97 -0.27 18.08 24.61
C LEU A 97 -1.12 18.21 25.87
N GLY A 98 -2.36 17.70 25.84
CA GLY A 98 -3.25 17.68 27.01
C GLY A 98 -2.66 16.89 28.16
N GLY A 99 -2.14 15.68 27.89
CA GLY A 99 -1.47 14.86 28.89
C GLY A 99 -0.25 15.55 29.51
N ALA A 100 0.58 16.21 28.69
CA ALA A 100 1.72 16.98 29.16
C ALA A 100 1.30 18.18 30.02
N PHE A 101 0.18 18.83 29.69
CA PHE A 101 -0.34 19.96 30.45
C PHE A 101 -0.95 19.53 31.79
N PHE A 102 -1.84 18.53 31.78
CA PHE A 102 -2.53 18.06 33.00
C PHE A 102 -1.65 17.20 33.90
N ALA A 103 -0.72 16.43 33.33
CA ALA A 103 0.17 15.56 34.05
C ALA A 103 1.61 16.12 34.11
N SER A 104 1.79 17.43 34.15
CA SER A 104 3.11 18.07 34.12
C SER A 104 4.01 17.61 35.26
N GLY A 105 3.46 17.34 36.45
CA GLY A 105 4.20 16.76 37.59
C GLY A 105 4.69 15.33 37.33
N THR A 106 3.87 14.49 36.72
CA THR A 106 4.21 13.09 36.37
C THR A 106 5.16 13.04 35.17
N ALA A 107 4.92 13.86 34.15
CA ALA A 107 5.77 13.96 32.96
C ALA A 107 7.17 14.47 33.30
N SER A 108 7.29 15.43 34.21
CA SER A 108 8.58 15.91 34.71
C SER A 108 9.28 14.86 35.59
N GLY A 109 8.53 14.05 36.34
CA GLY A 109 9.06 12.91 37.11
C GLY A 109 9.69 11.87 36.17
N ILE A 110 8.94 11.39 35.17
CA ILE A 110 9.45 10.43 34.18
C ILE A 110 10.67 11.00 33.43
N SER A 111 10.64 12.26 33.06
CA SER A 111 11.77 12.89 32.36
C SER A 111 13.00 13.00 33.26
N ARG A 112 12.80 13.19 34.59
CA ARG A 112 13.88 13.24 35.59
C ARG A 112 14.46 11.86 35.86
N ASP A 113 13.60 10.84 36.04
CA ASP A 113 14.01 9.45 36.24
C ASP A 113 14.78 8.93 35.00
N LEU A 114 14.33 9.32 33.82
CA LEU A 114 15.01 8.99 32.55
C LEU A 114 16.37 9.71 32.45
N ALA A 115 16.43 10.99 32.82
CA ALA A 115 17.68 11.74 32.86
C ALA A 115 18.65 11.16 33.88
N GLU A 116 18.17 10.75 35.07
CA GLU A 116 18.97 10.09 36.08
C GLU A 116 19.50 8.73 35.65
N ALA A 117 18.64 7.93 34.95
CA ALA A 117 19.07 6.68 34.32
C ALA A 117 20.16 6.90 33.26
N THR A 118 20.11 8.03 32.54
CA THR A 118 21.10 8.36 31.51
C THR A 118 22.44 8.85 32.06
N THR A 119 22.50 9.34 33.32
CA THR A 119 23.79 9.72 33.94
C THR A 119 24.73 8.54 34.15
N ASN A 120 24.19 7.33 34.21
CA ASN A 120 24.96 6.08 34.33
C ASN A 120 25.44 5.53 32.99
N ILE A 121 25.07 6.17 31.84
CA ILE A 121 25.51 5.71 30.53
C ILE A 121 26.96 6.19 30.29
N PRO A 122 27.88 5.27 29.89
CA PRO A 122 29.25 5.64 29.61
C PRO A 122 29.32 6.75 28.53
N GLN A 123 30.10 7.80 28.75
CA GLN A 123 30.27 8.94 27.85
C GLN A 123 30.52 8.55 26.39
N PRO A 124 31.30 7.49 26.06
CA PRO A 124 31.45 7.05 24.66
C PRO A 124 30.16 6.63 23.97
N LEU A 125 29.21 6.02 24.73
CA LEU A 125 27.92 5.65 24.17
C LEU A 125 27.03 6.87 23.89
N VAL A 126 27.07 7.87 24.77
CA VAL A 126 26.36 9.16 24.56
C VAL A 126 26.93 9.88 23.34
N PHE A 127 28.26 9.92 23.21
CA PHE A 127 28.92 10.49 22.04
C PHE A 127 28.51 9.73 20.75
N LEU A 128 28.52 8.41 20.79
CA LEU A 128 28.13 7.58 19.64
C LEU A 128 26.65 7.78 19.26
N ALA A 129 25.75 7.88 20.25
CA ALA A 129 24.34 8.15 20.01
C ALA A 129 24.12 9.52 19.36
N ASN A 130 24.78 10.56 19.87
CA ASN A 130 24.72 11.90 19.31
C ASN A 130 25.34 11.96 17.91
N LEU A 131 26.48 11.32 17.68
CA LEU A 131 27.13 11.24 16.38
C LEU A 131 26.26 10.48 15.38
N THR A 132 25.68 9.37 15.77
CA THR A 132 24.76 8.57 14.93
C THR A 132 23.50 9.37 14.60
N GLY A 133 22.92 10.08 15.57
CA GLY A 133 21.78 10.96 15.36
C GLY A 133 22.10 12.08 14.38
N PHE A 134 23.23 12.77 14.56
CA PHE A 134 23.66 13.88 13.68
C PHE A 134 23.99 13.40 12.27
N LEU A 135 24.81 12.37 12.14
CA LEU A 135 25.15 11.78 10.84
C LEU A 135 23.94 11.19 10.16
N GLY A 136 23.06 10.53 10.89
CA GLY A 136 21.86 9.91 10.36
C GLY A 136 20.87 10.91 9.76
N VAL A 137 20.73 12.10 10.36
CA VAL A 137 19.88 13.20 9.84
C VAL A 137 20.34 13.64 8.46
N ILE A 138 21.62 13.57 8.17
CA ILE A 138 22.18 13.93 6.86
C ILE A 138 22.24 12.69 5.94
N ALA A 139 22.72 11.57 6.47
CA ALA A 139 22.98 10.36 5.69
C ALA A 139 21.70 9.73 5.13
N LEU A 140 20.61 9.71 5.90
CA LEU A 140 19.36 9.10 5.43
C LEU A 140 18.72 9.87 4.28
N PRO A 141 18.50 11.20 4.35
CA PRO A 141 18.01 11.96 3.22
C PRO A 141 18.93 11.87 2.00
N LEU A 142 20.26 11.90 2.21
CA LEU A 142 21.24 11.77 1.12
C LEU A 142 21.17 10.39 0.46
N ALA A 143 21.16 9.32 1.22
CA ALA A 143 21.03 7.96 0.71
C ALA A 143 19.67 7.75 -0.01
N ALA A 144 18.59 8.29 0.57
CA ALA A 144 17.29 8.28 -0.07
C ALA A 144 17.26 9.12 -1.35
N ALA A 145 17.94 10.26 -1.37
CA ALA A 145 18.11 11.10 -2.56
C ALA A 145 18.81 10.35 -3.68
N ILE A 146 19.90 9.65 -3.37
CA ILE A 146 20.62 8.82 -4.33
C ILE A 146 19.73 7.68 -4.87
N ASP A 147 18.99 6.95 -4.01
CA ASP A 147 18.04 5.88 -4.46
C ASP A 147 16.95 6.45 -5.37
N LEU A 148 16.38 7.60 -5.02
CA LEU A 148 15.34 8.27 -5.82
C LEU A 148 15.90 8.80 -7.16
N LEU A 149 17.12 9.29 -7.17
CA LEU A 149 17.78 9.81 -8.37
C LEU A 149 18.13 8.67 -9.34
N ILE A 150 18.70 7.56 -8.83
CA ILE A 150 18.96 6.34 -9.61
C ILE A 150 17.65 5.82 -10.24
N ARG A 151 16.56 5.88 -9.52
CA ARG A 151 15.22 5.50 -10.00
C ARG A 151 14.56 6.55 -10.88
N ARG A 152 15.24 7.62 -11.26
CA ARG A 152 14.74 8.75 -12.07
C ARG A 152 13.47 9.41 -11.48
N ARG A 153 13.33 9.40 -10.16
CA ARG A 153 12.20 10.01 -9.44
C ARG A 153 12.56 11.38 -8.84
N GLY A 154 13.28 12.21 -9.59
CA GLY A 154 13.80 13.52 -9.11
C GLY A 154 12.72 14.45 -8.56
N ARG A 155 11.51 14.46 -9.17
CA ARG A 155 10.40 15.27 -8.67
C ARG A 155 9.97 14.85 -7.25
N GLN A 156 9.92 13.55 -6.95
CA GLN A 156 9.59 13.05 -5.61
C GLN A 156 10.65 13.47 -4.58
N LEU A 157 11.92 13.51 -5.00
CA LEU A 157 13.01 14.00 -4.16
C LEU A 157 12.83 15.47 -3.81
N ILE A 158 12.58 16.33 -4.82
CA ILE A 158 12.36 17.77 -4.61
C ILE A 158 11.17 18.00 -3.69
N GLU A 159 10.05 17.29 -3.91
CA GLU A 159 8.86 17.37 -3.06
C GLU A 159 9.18 16.96 -1.60
N ALA A 160 9.94 15.89 -1.40
CA ALA A 160 10.30 15.41 -0.06
C ALA A 160 11.26 16.39 0.66
N LEU A 161 12.25 16.93 -0.02
CA LEU A 161 13.17 17.94 0.54
C LEU A 161 12.46 19.25 0.85
N ALA A 162 11.57 19.71 -0.04
CA ALA A 162 10.75 20.90 0.20
C ALA A 162 9.86 20.74 1.44
N VAL A 163 9.22 19.57 1.60
CA VAL A 163 8.38 19.30 2.77
C VAL A 163 9.22 19.16 4.04
N MET A 164 10.42 18.60 3.96
CA MET A 164 11.36 18.57 5.08
C MET A 164 11.69 20.01 5.54
N ALA A 165 12.07 20.89 4.61
CA ALA A 165 12.39 22.27 4.90
C ALA A 165 11.19 23.04 5.48
N ILE A 166 10.00 22.87 4.89
CA ILE A 166 8.75 23.44 5.40
C ILE A 166 8.44 22.90 6.80
N GLY A 167 8.63 21.60 7.02
CA GLY A 167 8.40 20.96 8.32
C GLY A 167 9.32 21.51 9.41
N ILE A 168 10.60 21.69 9.10
CA ILE A 168 11.57 22.34 10.00
C ILE A 168 11.13 23.77 10.29
N GLY A 169 10.79 24.55 9.26
CA GLY A 169 10.38 25.93 9.40
C GLY A 169 9.10 26.12 10.21
N VAL A 170 8.07 25.31 9.95
CA VAL A 170 6.78 25.38 10.68
C VAL A 170 6.98 25.04 12.15
N VAL A 171 7.72 23.97 12.46
CA VAL A 171 7.96 23.57 13.85
C VAL A 171 8.87 24.55 14.57
N TRP A 172 9.86 25.12 13.87
CA TRP A 172 10.70 26.19 14.41
C TRP A 172 9.87 27.45 14.72
N LEU A 173 8.98 27.86 13.79
CA LEU A 173 8.10 28.99 13.99
C LEU A 173 7.11 28.75 15.15
N LEU A 174 6.57 27.55 15.25
CA LEU A 174 5.68 27.16 16.35
C LEU A 174 6.43 27.18 17.69
N ALA A 175 7.67 26.66 17.75
CA ALA A 175 8.50 26.69 18.92
C ALA A 175 8.83 28.14 19.34
N TRP A 176 9.16 29.00 18.39
CA TRP A 176 9.37 30.43 18.63
C TRP A 176 8.09 31.10 19.15
N TRP A 177 6.94 30.83 18.55
CA TRP A 177 5.66 31.37 18.99
C TRP A 177 5.30 30.94 20.41
N ILE A 178 5.52 29.66 20.77
CA ILE A 178 5.31 29.13 22.12
C ILE A 178 6.15 29.92 23.14
N GLN A 179 7.39 30.28 22.80
CA GLN A 179 8.26 31.06 23.67
C GLN A 179 7.73 32.50 23.86
N GLN A 180 7.07 33.09 22.85
CA GLN A 180 6.49 34.44 22.95
C GLN A 180 5.22 34.50 23.81
N VAL A 181 4.50 33.40 23.97
CA VAL A 181 3.25 33.34 24.73
C VAL A 181 3.49 33.39 26.26
N GLU A 182 4.75 33.28 26.70
CA GLU A 182 5.20 33.36 28.11
C GLU A 182 4.42 32.45 29.09
N SER A 183 3.84 31.37 28.62
CA SER A 183 3.13 30.42 29.46
C SER A 183 4.15 29.51 30.17
N ALA A 184 4.48 29.86 31.41
CA ALA A 184 5.41 29.06 32.22
C ALA A 184 4.99 27.60 32.35
N GLN A 185 3.67 27.32 32.40
CA GLN A 185 3.13 25.96 32.44
C GLN A 185 3.43 25.17 31.16
N MET A 186 3.24 25.81 29.99
CA MET A 186 3.47 25.16 28.70
C MET A 186 4.97 24.92 28.46
N LEU A 187 5.81 25.89 28.83
CA LEU A 187 7.28 25.74 28.75
C LEU A 187 7.75 24.62 29.67
N THR A 188 7.27 24.57 30.92
CA THR A 188 7.60 23.50 31.86
C THR A 188 7.17 22.13 31.35
N ALA A 189 5.98 22.03 30.76
CA ALA A 189 5.46 20.77 30.20
C ALA A 189 6.32 20.25 29.03
N LEU A 190 6.87 21.15 28.22
CA LEU A 190 7.63 20.80 27.00
C LEU A 190 9.15 20.69 27.25
N THR A 191 9.71 21.49 28.17
CA THR A 191 11.16 21.53 28.44
C THR A 191 11.55 20.90 29.76
N GLY A 192 10.58 20.65 30.63
CA GLY A 192 10.82 20.16 32.00
C GLY A 192 11.40 21.20 32.97
N ARG A 193 11.59 22.47 32.50
CA ARG A 193 12.18 23.57 33.27
C ARG A 193 11.38 24.85 33.10
N PRO A 194 11.00 25.54 34.19
CA PRO A 194 10.23 26.78 34.09
C PRO A 194 11.02 27.95 33.50
N ASP A 195 12.35 27.94 33.59
CA ASP A 195 13.22 29.03 33.18
C ASP A 195 13.93 28.77 31.81
N ALA A 196 13.42 27.83 31.01
CA ALA A 196 14.07 27.39 29.79
C ALA A 196 13.80 28.36 28.58
N THR A 197 14.06 29.65 28.78
CA THR A 197 13.92 30.66 27.72
C THR A 197 14.91 30.51 26.57
N SER A 198 16.03 29.81 26.79
CA SER A 198 17.09 29.59 25.80
C SER A 198 16.97 28.29 25.01
N THR A 199 16.09 27.36 25.41
CA THR A 199 15.94 26.06 24.76
C THR A 199 14.67 26.02 23.92
N MET A 200 14.79 25.55 22.67
CA MET A 200 13.64 25.36 21.80
C MET A 200 12.73 24.26 22.36
N PRO A 201 11.43 24.53 22.61
CA PRO A 201 10.50 23.56 23.23
C PRO A 201 10.13 22.39 22.33
N LEU A 202 10.45 22.45 21.03
CA LEU A 202 10.15 21.42 20.03
C LEU A 202 11.39 21.11 19.19
N ASN A 203 11.50 19.85 18.75
CA ASN A 203 12.61 19.43 17.88
C ASN A 203 12.22 19.53 16.41
N ALA A 204 12.56 20.63 15.76
CA ALA A 204 12.25 20.89 14.34
C ALA A 204 12.95 19.89 13.39
N VAL A 205 14.15 19.42 13.73
CA VAL A 205 14.91 18.47 12.91
C VAL A 205 14.22 17.12 12.89
N LEU A 206 13.78 16.63 14.06
CA LEU A 206 13.01 15.38 14.16
C LEU A 206 11.72 15.48 13.32
N ALA A 207 10.99 16.59 13.45
CA ALA A 207 9.76 16.81 12.69
C ALA A 207 10.01 16.83 11.17
N GLY A 208 11.03 17.56 10.71
CA GLY A 208 11.40 17.60 9.31
C GLY A 208 11.84 16.24 8.75
N THR A 209 12.61 15.48 9.53
CA THR A 209 13.04 14.13 9.15
C THR A 209 11.85 13.19 9.00
N ILE A 210 10.88 13.22 9.91
CA ILE A 210 9.67 12.40 9.83
C ILE A 210 8.78 12.84 8.65
N ALA A 211 8.67 14.15 8.39
CA ALA A 211 7.96 14.66 7.24
C ALA A 211 8.59 14.17 5.93
N PHE A 212 9.93 14.21 5.83
CA PHE A 212 10.69 13.66 4.70
C PHE A 212 10.43 12.17 4.50
N ILE A 213 10.59 11.35 5.56
CA ILE A 213 10.36 9.90 5.54
C ILE A 213 8.94 9.58 5.02
N THR A 214 7.96 10.38 5.46
CA THR A 214 6.54 10.21 5.10
C THR A 214 6.31 10.50 3.63
N VAL A 215 6.84 11.61 3.09
CA VAL A 215 6.65 12.00 1.68
C VAL A 215 7.49 11.14 0.73
N ALA A 216 8.72 10.82 1.11
CA ALA A 216 9.60 9.94 0.34
C ALA A 216 9.12 8.47 0.34
N ARG A 217 8.10 8.12 1.17
CA ARG A 217 7.54 6.77 1.29
C ARG A 217 8.58 5.71 1.63
N LEU A 218 9.54 6.06 2.46
CA LEU A 218 10.62 5.14 2.84
C LEU A 218 10.07 3.93 3.62
N VAL A 219 9.00 4.12 4.38
CA VAL A 219 8.35 3.06 5.17
C VAL A 219 7.72 1.96 4.28
N ASP A 220 7.41 2.25 3.02
CA ASP A 220 6.82 1.26 2.10
C ASP A 220 7.81 0.16 1.68
N LYS A 221 9.11 0.36 1.90
CA LYS A 221 10.18 -0.58 1.56
C LYS A 221 10.85 -1.08 2.84
N THR A 222 10.85 -2.39 3.09
CA THR A 222 11.33 -2.99 4.35
C THR A 222 12.72 -2.51 4.77
N ARG A 223 13.69 -2.45 3.87
CA ARG A 223 15.06 -1.99 4.19
C ARG A 223 15.10 -0.52 4.63
N TRP A 224 14.35 0.33 3.93
CA TRP A 224 14.24 1.75 4.24
C TRP A 224 13.39 2.00 5.48
N ALA A 225 12.35 1.17 5.72
CA ALA A 225 11.54 1.22 6.94
C ALA A 225 12.39 0.97 8.19
N ILE A 226 13.26 -0.06 8.15
CA ILE A 226 14.17 -0.37 9.24
C ILE A 226 15.18 0.77 9.43
N ALA A 227 15.81 1.26 8.37
CA ALA A 227 16.78 2.34 8.45
C ALA A 227 16.17 3.64 8.97
N SER A 228 14.99 4.04 8.47
CA SER A 228 14.29 5.24 8.90
C SER A 228 13.75 5.12 10.32
N GLY A 229 13.21 3.95 10.70
CA GLY A 229 12.76 3.68 12.06
C GLY A 229 13.93 3.72 13.05
N GLY A 230 15.04 3.07 12.72
CA GLY A 230 16.26 3.10 13.53
C GLY A 230 16.81 4.52 13.72
N LEU A 231 16.80 5.33 12.65
CA LEU A 231 17.21 6.73 12.75
C LEU A 231 16.29 7.55 13.66
N VAL A 232 14.98 7.43 13.50
CA VAL A 232 14.01 8.15 14.36
C VAL A 232 14.21 7.77 15.82
N ILE A 233 14.41 6.49 16.11
CA ILE A 233 14.71 5.99 17.47
C ILE A 233 16.04 6.56 17.96
N ALA A 234 17.09 6.57 17.12
CA ALA A 234 18.39 7.12 17.49
C ALA A 234 18.31 8.62 17.82
N ILE A 235 17.59 9.41 16.99
CA ILE A 235 17.36 10.84 17.26
C ILE A 235 16.57 11.01 18.57
N PHE A 236 15.57 10.17 18.81
CA PHE A 236 14.77 10.22 20.03
C PHE A 236 15.64 9.95 21.25
N ILE A 237 16.42 8.86 21.26
CA ILE A 237 17.35 8.52 22.35
C ILE A 237 18.38 9.63 22.56
N ALA A 238 19.00 10.15 21.51
CA ALA A 238 19.99 11.22 21.59
C ALA A 238 19.41 12.47 22.27
N ASN A 239 18.17 12.86 21.95
CA ASN A 239 17.53 14.02 22.57
C ASN A 239 17.13 13.77 24.04
N VAL A 240 16.68 12.55 24.36
CA VAL A 240 16.38 12.17 25.75
C VAL A 240 17.66 12.20 26.60
N VAL A 241 18.75 11.65 26.08
CA VAL A 241 20.07 11.66 26.77
C VAL A 241 20.62 13.08 26.91
N ALA A 242 20.43 13.95 25.93
CA ALA A 242 20.81 15.36 26.02
C ALA A 242 20.01 16.15 27.07
N GLY A 243 18.83 15.67 27.48
CA GLY A 243 18.06 16.24 28.60
C GLY A 243 17.48 17.64 28.39
N GLY A 244 17.47 18.12 27.14
CA GLY A 244 17.01 19.49 26.81
C GLY A 244 15.52 19.59 26.50
N ILE A 245 14.85 18.46 26.21
CA ILE A 245 13.46 18.40 25.71
C ILE A 245 12.78 17.19 26.34
N THR A 246 11.52 17.35 26.77
CA THR A 246 10.74 16.25 27.36
C THR A 246 10.33 15.21 26.31
N VAL A 247 10.06 13.99 26.76
CA VAL A 247 9.50 12.92 25.92
C VAL A 247 8.21 13.36 25.23
N ALA A 248 7.36 14.12 25.92
CA ALA A 248 6.12 14.67 25.38
C ALA A 248 6.38 15.63 24.21
N ALA A 249 7.37 16.51 24.34
CA ALA A 249 7.76 17.45 23.29
C ALA A 249 8.39 16.74 22.07
N LEU A 250 9.16 15.67 22.28
CA LEU A 250 9.66 14.83 21.20
C LEU A 250 8.53 14.11 20.47
N ALA A 251 7.58 13.52 21.21
CA ALA A 251 6.40 12.88 20.63
C ALA A 251 5.55 13.87 19.84
N LEU A 252 5.34 15.09 20.39
CA LEU A 252 4.62 16.16 19.69
C LEU A 252 5.34 16.59 18.41
N SER A 253 6.67 16.76 18.45
CA SER A 253 7.49 17.07 17.27
C SER A 253 7.36 15.98 16.18
N ALA A 254 7.38 14.72 16.58
CA ALA A 254 7.20 13.58 15.69
C ALA A 254 5.81 13.58 15.05
N LEU A 255 4.76 13.79 15.83
CA LEU A 255 3.36 13.85 15.35
C LEU A 255 3.12 15.05 14.42
N LEU A 256 3.70 16.22 14.72
CA LEU A 256 3.66 17.39 13.84
C LEU A 256 4.36 17.12 12.51
N GLY A 257 5.56 16.53 12.54
CA GLY A 257 6.26 16.15 11.32
C GLY A 257 5.48 15.13 10.47
N TRP A 258 4.88 14.14 11.13
CA TRP A 258 4.04 13.16 10.45
C TRP A 258 2.79 13.81 9.84
N SER A 259 2.11 14.69 10.59
CA SER A 259 0.95 15.45 10.11
C SER A 259 1.27 16.30 8.89
N LEU A 260 2.37 17.05 8.91
CA LEU A 260 2.85 17.87 7.79
C LEU A 260 3.18 17.00 6.56
N GLY A 261 3.83 15.85 6.77
CA GLY A 261 4.09 14.89 5.71
C GLY A 261 2.81 14.33 5.08
N LEU A 262 1.78 14.04 5.88
CA LEU A 262 0.48 13.56 5.40
C LEU A 262 -0.31 14.64 4.65
N ILE A 263 -0.28 15.90 5.14
CA ILE A 263 -0.87 17.05 4.42
C ILE A 263 -0.21 17.19 3.05
N ALA A 264 1.11 17.17 3.02
CA ALA A 264 1.86 17.29 1.78
C ALA A 264 1.54 16.16 0.79
N ARG A 265 1.48 14.91 1.27
CA ARG A 265 1.07 13.75 0.45
C ARG A 265 -0.33 13.91 -0.11
N TYR A 266 -1.27 14.41 0.69
CA TYR A 266 -2.62 14.65 0.24
C TYR A 266 -2.70 15.80 -0.76
N ALA A 267 -2.00 16.91 -0.50
CA ALA A 267 -1.98 18.10 -1.38
C ALA A 267 -1.31 17.83 -2.73
N LEU A 268 -0.11 17.23 -2.70
CA LEU A 268 0.67 16.93 -3.91
C LEU A 268 0.15 15.70 -4.67
N GLY A 269 -0.64 14.84 -4.00
CA GLY A 269 -1.04 13.53 -4.49
C GLY A 269 0.14 12.54 -4.54
N THR A 270 -0.15 11.27 -4.37
CA THR A 270 0.87 10.23 -4.51
C THR A 270 0.91 9.71 -5.94
N PRO A 271 2.11 9.48 -6.52
CA PRO A 271 2.20 8.79 -7.80
C PRO A 271 1.52 7.43 -7.68
N THR A 272 0.68 7.11 -8.64
CA THR A 272 0.00 5.82 -8.66
C THR A 272 1.00 4.70 -8.94
N THR A 273 0.86 3.58 -8.24
CA THR A 273 1.53 2.32 -8.53
C THR A 273 0.60 1.36 -9.29
N ARG A 274 -0.57 1.85 -9.70
CA ARG A 274 -1.56 1.08 -10.44
C ARG A 274 -1.01 0.69 -11.80
N PRO A 275 -1.04 -0.59 -12.16
CA PRO A 275 -0.63 -1.00 -13.50
C PRO A 275 -1.58 -0.44 -14.54
N ASN A 276 -1.03 -0.08 -15.68
CA ASN A 276 -1.82 0.32 -16.84
C ASN A 276 -2.33 -0.92 -17.60
N GLY A 277 -3.34 -0.74 -18.47
CA GLY A 277 -3.91 -1.84 -19.22
C GLY A 277 -2.90 -2.60 -20.09
N LEU A 278 -1.84 -1.90 -20.55
CA LEU A 278 -0.76 -2.52 -21.31
C LEU A 278 0.07 -3.47 -20.45
N GLU A 279 0.36 -3.09 -19.20
CA GLU A 279 1.06 -3.94 -18.23
C GLU A 279 0.21 -5.17 -17.86
N VAL A 280 -1.11 -4.97 -17.69
CA VAL A 280 -2.07 -6.06 -17.44
C VAL A 280 -2.10 -7.02 -18.63
N ALA A 281 -2.24 -6.51 -19.83
CA ALA A 281 -2.26 -7.33 -21.05
C ALA A 281 -0.95 -8.09 -21.25
N SER A 282 0.20 -7.43 -21.04
CA SER A 282 1.52 -8.07 -21.12
C SER A 282 1.71 -9.18 -20.07
N ALA A 283 1.17 -8.99 -18.86
CA ALA A 283 1.23 -10.03 -17.82
C ALA A 283 0.37 -11.25 -18.18
N LEU A 284 -0.82 -11.04 -18.73
CA LEU A 284 -1.69 -12.13 -19.18
C LEU A 284 -1.09 -12.85 -20.40
N GLU A 285 -0.50 -12.13 -21.36
CA GLU A 285 0.20 -12.72 -22.49
C GLU A 285 1.36 -13.62 -22.07
N LYS A 286 2.18 -13.18 -21.10
CA LYS A 286 3.26 -13.99 -20.49
C LYS A 286 2.73 -15.25 -19.80
N SER A 287 1.49 -15.22 -19.33
CA SER A 287 0.82 -16.35 -18.68
C SER A 287 0.05 -17.24 -19.67
N GLY A 288 0.22 -17.02 -21.00
CA GLY A 288 -0.39 -17.85 -22.05
C GLY A 288 -1.74 -17.36 -22.58
N PHE A 289 -2.20 -16.17 -22.14
CA PHE A 289 -3.48 -15.58 -22.58
C PHE A 289 -3.25 -14.28 -23.39
N PRO A 290 -2.87 -14.37 -24.67
CA PRO A 290 -2.68 -13.20 -25.50
C PRO A 290 -4.03 -12.54 -25.80
N LEU A 291 -4.13 -11.23 -25.52
CA LEU A 291 -5.36 -10.47 -25.66
C LEU A 291 -5.43 -9.74 -27.02
N THR A 292 -6.65 -9.56 -27.53
CA THR A 292 -6.98 -8.66 -28.64
C THR A 292 -7.66 -7.40 -28.17
N VAL A 293 -8.52 -7.50 -27.15
CA VAL A 293 -9.24 -6.37 -26.57
C VAL A 293 -9.14 -6.41 -25.06
N LEU A 294 -8.91 -5.25 -24.45
CA LEU A 294 -8.97 -5.05 -23.01
C LEU A 294 -9.77 -3.77 -22.75
N ARG A 295 -10.96 -3.91 -22.18
CA ARG A 295 -11.86 -2.79 -21.86
C ARG A 295 -12.00 -2.64 -20.37
N ALA A 296 -11.71 -1.44 -19.84
CA ALA A 296 -11.96 -1.14 -18.43
C ALA A 296 -13.46 -1.16 -18.14
N SER A 297 -13.84 -1.87 -17.10
CA SER A 297 -15.17 -1.89 -16.51
C SER A 297 -15.19 -1.03 -15.26
N HIS A 298 -16.30 -1.03 -14.53
CA HIS A 298 -16.43 -0.24 -13.31
C HIS A 298 -15.45 -0.67 -12.23
N GLU A 299 -14.89 0.32 -11.52
CA GLU A 299 -14.07 0.08 -10.34
C GLU A 299 -14.99 -0.31 -9.17
N THR A 300 -14.72 -1.46 -8.54
CA THR A 300 -15.44 -1.95 -7.36
C THR A 300 -14.54 -1.91 -6.14
N ASP A 301 -15.13 -1.98 -4.94
CA ASP A 301 -14.37 -2.05 -3.66
C ASP A 301 -13.35 -3.21 -3.62
N GLY A 302 -13.48 -4.18 -4.52
CA GLY A 302 -12.61 -5.37 -4.59
C GLY A 302 -11.44 -5.29 -5.55
N GLY A 303 -11.36 -4.27 -6.40
CA GLY A 303 -10.33 -4.12 -7.43
C GLY A 303 -10.86 -3.51 -8.72
N ARG A 304 -9.97 -3.28 -9.68
CA ARG A 304 -10.37 -2.85 -11.03
C ARG A 304 -10.73 -4.05 -11.87
N ARG A 305 -11.84 -3.96 -12.56
CA ARG A 305 -12.31 -5.01 -13.47
C ARG A 305 -12.11 -4.59 -14.92
N TYR A 306 -11.69 -5.55 -15.73
CA TYR A 306 -11.59 -5.40 -17.18
C TYR A 306 -12.32 -6.55 -17.87
N ALA A 307 -13.04 -6.23 -18.90
CA ALA A 307 -13.50 -7.22 -19.87
C ALA A 307 -12.40 -7.42 -20.92
N ALA A 308 -11.95 -8.64 -21.08
CA ALA A 308 -10.88 -8.99 -22.02
C ALA A 308 -11.37 -10.01 -23.05
N THR A 309 -10.81 -9.95 -24.25
CA THR A 309 -11.01 -10.97 -25.29
C THR A 309 -9.64 -11.48 -25.71
N THR A 310 -9.47 -12.78 -25.68
CA THR A 310 -8.23 -13.43 -26.15
C THR A 310 -8.16 -13.50 -27.65
N ARG A 311 -7.01 -13.87 -28.20
CA ARG A 311 -6.87 -14.15 -29.65
C ARG A 311 -7.69 -15.36 -30.10
N THR A 312 -7.99 -16.29 -29.21
CA THR A 312 -8.84 -17.46 -29.46
C THR A 312 -10.33 -17.13 -29.45
N GLY A 313 -10.69 -15.88 -29.12
CA GLY A 313 -12.08 -15.43 -29.02
C GLY A 313 -12.72 -15.66 -27.65
N GLU A 314 -12.00 -16.25 -26.69
CA GLU A 314 -12.47 -16.45 -25.32
C GLU A 314 -12.67 -15.11 -24.62
N ARG A 315 -13.78 -14.97 -23.91
CA ARG A 315 -14.10 -13.77 -23.12
C ARG A 315 -13.74 -13.99 -21.67
N LEU A 316 -12.95 -13.08 -21.13
CA LEU A 316 -12.46 -13.12 -19.76
C LEU A 316 -12.93 -11.88 -18.99
N GLU A 317 -13.15 -12.05 -17.71
CA GLU A 317 -13.26 -10.97 -16.75
C GLU A 317 -11.99 -10.94 -15.91
N VAL A 318 -11.24 -9.84 -15.99
CA VAL A 318 -9.95 -9.69 -15.33
C VAL A 318 -10.11 -8.76 -14.14
N LEU A 319 -9.86 -9.28 -12.93
CA LEU A 319 -9.82 -8.54 -11.68
C LEU A 319 -8.37 -8.18 -11.36
N VAL A 320 -8.06 -6.90 -11.35
CA VAL A 320 -6.73 -6.39 -10.99
C VAL A 320 -6.74 -5.90 -9.55
N LEU A 321 -5.95 -6.57 -8.71
CA LEU A 321 -5.69 -6.17 -7.34
C LEU A 321 -4.44 -5.31 -7.31
N ASP A 322 -4.51 -4.13 -6.72
CA ASP A 322 -3.38 -3.24 -6.54
C ASP A 322 -3.24 -2.79 -5.07
N ARG A 323 -2.03 -2.36 -4.71
CA ARG A 323 -1.72 -1.94 -3.35
C ARG A 323 -2.40 -0.62 -2.95
N ASP A 324 -2.87 0.16 -3.91
CA ASP A 324 -3.54 1.43 -3.65
C ASP A 324 -4.93 1.24 -3.03
N LEU A 325 -5.54 0.07 -3.24
CA LEU A 325 -6.81 -0.33 -2.63
C LEU A 325 -6.68 -0.77 -1.16
N GLU A 326 -5.48 -1.11 -0.70
CA GLU A 326 -5.27 -1.56 0.70
C GLU A 326 -5.62 -0.47 1.73
N GLY A 327 -5.50 0.81 1.35
CA GLY A 327 -5.77 1.94 2.27
C GLY A 327 -7.25 2.29 2.45
N ALA A 328 -8.11 1.98 1.49
CA ALA A 328 -9.52 2.40 1.51
C ALA A 328 -10.40 1.55 2.46
N GLY A 329 -9.99 0.31 2.71
CA GLY A 329 -10.75 -0.66 3.52
C GLY A 329 -10.31 -0.80 4.97
N LEU A 330 -9.20 -0.19 5.41
CA LEU A 330 -8.61 -0.44 6.72
C LEU A 330 -9.55 -0.12 7.90
N LEU A 331 -10.26 1.00 7.86
CA LEU A 331 -11.19 1.36 8.94
C LEU A 331 -12.46 0.52 8.92
N ARG A 332 -13.02 0.28 7.72
CA ARG A 332 -14.17 -0.58 7.57
C ARG A 332 -13.82 -2.03 7.94
N GLY A 333 -12.61 -2.48 7.59
CA GLY A 333 -12.05 -3.77 7.98
C GLY A 333 -11.81 -3.87 9.48
N ALA A 334 -11.14 -2.89 10.08
CA ALA A 334 -10.88 -2.83 11.52
C ALA A 334 -12.19 -2.73 12.33
N TRP A 335 -13.14 -1.89 11.89
CA TRP A 335 -14.45 -1.77 12.53
C TRP A 335 -15.25 -3.07 12.44
N ARG A 336 -15.26 -3.72 11.29
CA ARG A 336 -15.93 -4.99 11.09
C ARG A 336 -15.29 -6.10 11.92
N GLN A 337 -13.96 -6.16 11.98
CA GLN A 337 -13.20 -7.12 12.79
C GLN A 337 -13.46 -6.93 14.29
N PHE A 338 -13.52 -5.66 14.75
CA PHE A 338 -13.85 -5.37 16.15
C PHE A 338 -15.28 -5.75 16.49
N ARG A 339 -16.25 -5.57 15.57
CA ARG A 339 -17.67 -5.83 15.81
C ARG A 339 -18.09 -7.27 15.61
N LEU A 340 -17.46 -8.01 14.69
CA LEU A 340 -17.93 -9.32 14.26
C LEU A 340 -17.11 -10.48 14.81
N ARG A 341 -16.01 -10.25 15.57
CA ARG A 341 -15.16 -11.34 16.09
C ARG A 341 -14.86 -12.40 15.02
N ASP A 342 -14.48 -11.96 13.83
CA ASP A 342 -14.26 -12.84 12.68
C ASP A 342 -12.90 -13.54 12.84
N ASP A 343 -12.88 -14.70 13.50
CA ASP A 343 -11.69 -15.51 13.78
C ASP A 343 -11.08 -16.17 12.52
N GLY A 344 -11.70 -16.00 11.35
CA GLY A 344 -11.32 -16.70 10.12
C GLY A 344 -10.99 -15.82 8.93
N GLY A 345 -11.12 -14.50 9.02
CA GLY A 345 -10.77 -13.61 7.93
C GLY A 345 -9.29 -13.30 7.94
N SER A 346 -8.50 -13.87 7.02
CA SER A 346 -7.10 -13.52 6.85
C SER A 346 -6.96 -11.99 6.72
N THR A 347 -6.63 -11.33 7.81
CA THR A 347 -6.05 -10.00 7.84
C THR A 347 -4.62 -10.10 7.27
N GLY A 348 -4.51 -10.75 6.12
CA GLY A 348 -3.30 -10.71 5.35
C GLY A 348 -3.05 -9.27 4.94
N PHE A 349 -2.23 -8.59 5.70
CA PHE A 349 -1.78 -7.24 5.41
C PHE A 349 -1.01 -7.16 4.08
N SER A 350 -0.73 -8.29 3.42
CA SER A 350 -0.03 -8.34 2.14
C SER A 350 -1.00 -8.64 0.99
N MET A 351 -0.84 -7.90 -0.10
CA MET A 351 -1.55 -8.13 -1.36
C MET A 351 -1.45 -9.59 -1.82
N ARG A 352 -0.28 -10.22 -1.63
CA ARG A 352 -0.03 -11.61 -1.97
C ARG A 352 -0.97 -12.57 -1.23
N SER A 353 -1.13 -12.39 0.08
CA SER A 353 -2.04 -13.22 0.88
C SER A 353 -3.51 -13.07 0.44
N ARG A 354 -3.92 -11.84 0.07
CA ARG A 354 -5.27 -11.59 -0.48
C ARG A 354 -5.48 -12.28 -1.83
N LEU A 355 -4.46 -12.23 -2.70
CA LEU A 355 -4.48 -12.90 -3.99
C LEU A 355 -4.57 -14.41 -3.82
N GLU A 356 -3.69 -15.00 -3.00
CA GLU A 356 -3.67 -16.42 -2.71
C GLU A 356 -5.00 -16.89 -2.11
N HIS A 357 -5.55 -16.13 -1.19
CA HIS A 357 -6.84 -16.43 -0.57
C HIS A 357 -7.98 -16.41 -1.59
N LYS A 358 -8.06 -15.36 -2.45
CA LYS A 358 -9.09 -15.30 -3.50
C LYS A 358 -8.95 -16.44 -4.51
N ALA A 359 -7.74 -16.76 -4.94
CA ALA A 359 -7.49 -17.85 -5.87
C ALA A 359 -7.87 -19.21 -5.26
N LEU A 360 -7.46 -19.47 -4.01
CA LEU A 360 -7.82 -20.69 -3.29
C LEU A 360 -9.33 -20.83 -3.11
N GLN A 361 -10.04 -19.76 -2.75
CA GLN A 361 -11.49 -19.78 -2.63
C GLN A 361 -12.18 -20.08 -3.97
N SER A 362 -11.69 -19.48 -5.07
CA SER A 362 -12.22 -19.76 -6.41
C SER A 362 -12.02 -21.22 -6.80
N TYR A 363 -10.84 -21.78 -6.58
CA TYR A 363 -10.57 -23.20 -6.86
C TYR A 363 -11.36 -24.13 -5.94
N ALA A 364 -11.51 -23.81 -4.66
CA ALA A 364 -12.30 -24.59 -3.71
C ALA A 364 -13.78 -24.60 -4.11
N ALA A 365 -14.35 -23.45 -4.53
CA ALA A 365 -15.74 -23.37 -4.99
C ALA A 365 -15.96 -24.18 -6.27
N GLN A 366 -15.01 -24.15 -7.22
CA GLN A 366 -15.07 -24.98 -8.42
C GLN A 366 -14.97 -26.47 -8.09
N ALA A 367 -14.03 -26.86 -7.20
CA ALA A 367 -13.88 -28.23 -6.75
C ALA A 367 -15.12 -28.76 -6.02
N ALA A 368 -15.86 -27.90 -5.33
CA ALA A 368 -17.15 -28.21 -4.70
C ALA A 368 -18.28 -28.40 -5.71
N GLY A 369 -18.06 -28.14 -7.00
CA GLY A 369 -19.09 -28.19 -8.02
C GLY A 369 -20.08 -27.03 -7.99
N ALA A 370 -19.75 -25.92 -7.30
CA ALA A 370 -20.60 -24.75 -7.28
C ALA A 370 -20.54 -24.05 -8.65
N PRO A 371 -21.66 -23.47 -9.12
CA PRO A 371 -21.71 -22.75 -10.40
C PRO A 371 -21.06 -21.36 -10.23
N VAL A 372 -19.74 -21.32 -10.27
CA VAL A 372 -18.93 -20.12 -10.18
C VAL A 372 -18.04 -19.96 -11.43
N PRO A 373 -17.69 -18.73 -11.83
CA PRO A 373 -16.81 -18.53 -12.96
C PRO A 373 -15.47 -19.25 -12.78
N ARG A 374 -15.00 -19.91 -13.83
CA ARG A 374 -13.72 -20.62 -13.77
C ARG A 374 -12.57 -19.63 -13.72
N LEU A 375 -11.69 -19.79 -12.74
CA LEU A 375 -10.44 -19.06 -12.66
C LEU A 375 -9.45 -19.67 -13.67
N GLU A 376 -9.14 -18.91 -14.73
CA GLU A 376 -8.26 -19.38 -15.81
C GLU A 376 -6.80 -19.14 -15.48
N VAL A 377 -6.48 -17.95 -14.95
CA VAL A 377 -5.09 -17.59 -14.68
C VAL A 377 -4.96 -16.57 -13.55
N VAL A 378 -3.86 -16.70 -12.84
CA VAL A 378 -3.36 -15.72 -11.86
C VAL A 378 -2.02 -15.19 -12.38
N ALA A 379 -1.95 -13.90 -12.70
CA ALA A 379 -0.77 -13.27 -13.27
C ALA A 379 -0.24 -12.17 -12.35
N ALA A 380 1.09 -12.13 -12.15
CA ALA A 380 1.73 -10.99 -11.47
C ALA A 380 1.84 -9.82 -12.44
N VAL A 381 1.34 -8.64 -12.03
CA VAL A 381 1.36 -7.41 -12.83
C VAL A 381 2.31 -6.41 -12.17
N GLY A 382 3.59 -6.51 -12.51
CA GLY A 382 4.62 -5.73 -11.83
C GLY A 382 4.84 -6.15 -10.37
N PRO A 383 5.55 -5.31 -9.58
CA PRO A 383 5.92 -5.68 -8.20
C PRO A 383 4.79 -5.49 -7.17
N ASP A 384 3.79 -4.66 -7.48
CA ASP A 384 2.79 -4.19 -6.52
C ASP A 384 1.33 -4.44 -6.97
N ALA A 385 1.13 -5.28 -8.00
CA ALA A 385 -0.19 -5.63 -8.49
C ALA A 385 -0.26 -7.08 -9.01
N ALA A 386 -1.46 -7.64 -9.04
CA ALA A 386 -1.73 -8.94 -9.64
C ALA A 386 -3.10 -8.95 -10.31
N ALA A 387 -3.26 -9.80 -11.31
CA ALA A 387 -4.49 -10.02 -12.04
C ALA A 387 -5.00 -11.45 -11.85
N LEU A 388 -6.30 -11.57 -11.62
CA LEU A 388 -7.05 -12.81 -11.65
C LEU A 388 -7.96 -12.75 -12.89
N ALA A 389 -7.83 -13.68 -13.81
CA ALA A 389 -8.71 -13.75 -14.97
C ALA A 389 -9.67 -14.92 -14.84
N TYR A 390 -10.94 -14.62 -14.93
CA TYR A 390 -12.05 -15.57 -14.87
C TYR A 390 -12.70 -15.70 -16.23
N ALA A 391 -13.23 -16.86 -16.53
CA ALA A 391 -14.13 -17.05 -17.67
C ALA A 391 -15.35 -16.13 -17.49
N ARG A 392 -15.64 -15.30 -18.50
CA ARG A 392 -16.77 -14.39 -18.44
C ARG A 392 -18.08 -15.15 -18.65
N ILE A 393 -19.00 -14.97 -17.73
CA ILE A 393 -20.35 -15.49 -17.85
C ILE A 393 -21.20 -14.46 -18.58
N GLU A 394 -21.88 -14.90 -19.67
CA GLU A 394 -22.81 -14.09 -20.42
C GLU A 394 -24.22 -14.35 -19.95
N GLY A 395 -24.90 -13.33 -19.49
CA GLY A 395 -26.23 -13.45 -18.95
C GLY A 395 -26.74 -12.16 -18.36
N MET A 396 -27.88 -12.20 -17.73
CA MET A 396 -28.50 -11.09 -17.01
C MET A 396 -28.39 -11.34 -15.51
N THR A 397 -28.03 -10.32 -14.76
CA THR A 397 -28.03 -10.37 -13.30
C THR A 397 -29.48 -10.45 -12.78
N PHE A 398 -29.66 -10.97 -11.58
CA PHE A 398 -30.99 -10.97 -10.94
C PHE A 398 -31.52 -9.54 -10.75
N SER A 399 -30.64 -8.58 -10.56
CA SER A 399 -31.02 -7.16 -10.50
C SER A 399 -31.58 -6.65 -11.83
N GLU A 400 -31.00 -7.07 -12.97
CA GLU A 400 -31.48 -6.71 -14.32
C GLU A 400 -32.74 -7.47 -14.72
N LEU A 401 -32.92 -8.68 -14.23
CA LEU A 401 -34.13 -9.48 -14.47
C LEU A 401 -35.34 -8.89 -13.74
N GLY A 402 -35.17 -8.36 -12.52
CA GLY A 402 -36.23 -7.73 -11.73
C GLY A 402 -37.48 -8.61 -11.66
N ASP A 403 -38.62 -8.12 -12.14
CA ASP A 403 -39.91 -8.82 -12.13
C ASP A 403 -39.99 -10.04 -13.05
N ARG A 404 -38.95 -10.29 -13.86
CA ARG A 404 -38.85 -11.49 -14.73
C ARG A 404 -38.22 -12.69 -14.03
N LEU A 405 -37.85 -12.55 -12.75
CA LEU A 405 -37.38 -13.66 -11.93
C LEU A 405 -38.49 -14.64 -11.68
N THR A 406 -38.19 -15.93 -11.83
CA THR A 406 -39.10 -17.00 -11.55
C THR A 406 -38.77 -17.69 -10.20
N ASP A 407 -39.71 -18.41 -9.63
CA ASP A 407 -39.46 -19.23 -8.44
C ASP A 407 -38.37 -20.27 -8.68
N GLU A 408 -38.27 -20.77 -9.92
CA GLU A 408 -37.24 -21.71 -10.31
C GLU A 408 -35.84 -21.09 -10.26
N ASP A 409 -35.70 -19.82 -10.70
CA ASP A 409 -34.46 -19.08 -10.57
C ASP A 409 -34.03 -18.92 -9.12
N LEU A 410 -34.99 -18.57 -8.25
CA LEU A 410 -34.73 -18.44 -6.80
C LEU A 410 -34.30 -19.75 -6.17
N GLN A 411 -35.01 -20.85 -6.49
CA GLN A 411 -34.65 -22.18 -6.00
C GLN A 411 -33.30 -22.64 -6.52
N GLY A 412 -32.96 -22.33 -7.78
CA GLY A 412 -31.65 -22.58 -8.37
C GLY A 412 -30.54 -21.83 -7.66
N ALA A 413 -30.73 -20.53 -7.38
CA ALA A 413 -29.82 -19.74 -6.63
C ALA A 413 -29.56 -20.29 -5.21
N TRP A 414 -30.60 -20.68 -4.51
CA TRP A 414 -30.50 -21.34 -3.20
C TRP A 414 -29.75 -22.67 -3.25
N ARG A 415 -29.94 -23.46 -4.29
CA ARG A 415 -29.17 -24.72 -4.49
C ARG A 415 -27.68 -24.40 -4.72
N ALA A 416 -27.35 -23.40 -5.53
CA ALA A 416 -26.00 -22.97 -5.77
C ALA A 416 -25.30 -22.49 -4.48
N VAL A 417 -25.99 -21.68 -3.67
CA VAL A 417 -25.49 -21.21 -2.37
C VAL A 417 -25.31 -22.38 -1.39
N ARG A 418 -26.27 -23.35 -1.36
CA ARG A 418 -26.16 -24.53 -0.52
C ARG A 418 -24.93 -25.37 -0.85
N THR A 419 -24.63 -25.57 -2.15
CA THR A 419 -23.42 -26.29 -2.58
C THR A 419 -22.12 -25.63 -2.02
N LEU A 420 -22.06 -24.31 -1.98
CA LEU A 420 -20.93 -23.60 -1.33
C LEU A 420 -20.90 -23.85 0.18
N HIS A 421 -22.06 -23.72 0.86
CA HIS A 421 -22.15 -23.89 2.31
C HIS A 421 -21.83 -25.31 2.76
N ASP A 422 -22.29 -26.35 2.03
CA ASP A 422 -22.00 -27.75 2.33
C ASP A 422 -20.48 -28.03 2.23
N SER A 423 -19.74 -27.21 1.46
CA SER A 423 -18.29 -27.27 1.36
C SER A 423 -17.58 -26.30 2.31
N GLY A 424 -18.28 -25.68 3.25
CA GLY A 424 -17.72 -24.74 4.21
C GLY A 424 -17.33 -23.38 3.62
N ILE A 425 -17.81 -23.06 2.39
CA ILE A 425 -17.49 -21.81 1.70
C ILE A 425 -18.68 -20.86 1.81
N SER A 426 -18.45 -19.63 2.27
CA SER A 426 -19.45 -18.58 2.35
C SER A 426 -19.18 -17.50 1.31
N HIS A 427 -20.19 -17.10 0.54
CA HIS A 427 -20.07 -16.04 -0.47
C HIS A 427 -19.84 -14.65 0.14
N ARG A 428 -20.31 -14.39 1.35
CA ARG A 428 -20.15 -13.15 2.17
C ARG A 428 -20.68 -11.85 1.56
N ALA A 429 -20.94 -11.77 0.27
CA ALA A 429 -21.42 -10.58 -0.44
C ALA A 429 -22.48 -10.96 -1.49
N LEU A 430 -23.40 -11.85 -1.14
CA LEU A 430 -24.45 -12.28 -2.06
C LEU A 430 -25.51 -11.19 -2.19
N HIS A 431 -25.62 -10.64 -3.40
CA HIS A 431 -26.62 -9.66 -3.80
C HIS A 431 -27.21 -10.06 -5.15
N ALA A 432 -28.34 -9.48 -5.53
CA ALA A 432 -28.97 -9.72 -6.83
C ALA A 432 -28.04 -9.42 -8.03
N GLU A 433 -27.08 -8.54 -7.87
CA GLU A 433 -26.05 -8.22 -8.88
C GLU A 433 -24.96 -9.29 -9.02
N HIS A 434 -24.85 -10.20 -8.04
CA HIS A 434 -23.84 -11.27 -8.04
C HIS A 434 -24.42 -12.64 -8.43
N ILE A 435 -25.66 -12.69 -8.86
CA ILE A 435 -26.29 -13.90 -9.39
C ILE A 435 -26.65 -13.61 -10.84
N VAL A 436 -26.12 -14.41 -11.75
CA VAL A 436 -26.34 -14.27 -13.19
C VAL A 436 -27.09 -15.47 -13.71
N ARG A 437 -28.13 -15.23 -14.51
CA ARG A 437 -28.79 -16.26 -15.33
C ARG A 437 -28.25 -16.15 -16.74
N ASP A 438 -27.62 -17.23 -17.22
CA ASP A 438 -27.11 -17.31 -18.58
C ASP A 438 -28.23 -17.52 -19.60
N SER A 439 -27.90 -17.46 -20.90
CA SER A 439 -28.84 -17.64 -22.01
C SER A 439 -29.48 -19.04 -22.05
N ASN A 440 -28.89 -20.02 -21.37
CA ASN A 440 -29.37 -21.41 -21.31
C ASN A 440 -30.19 -21.69 -20.03
N GLY A 441 -30.43 -20.66 -19.21
CA GLY A 441 -31.13 -20.78 -17.93
C GLY A 441 -30.22 -21.28 -16.80
N GLY A 442 -28.92 -21.44 -17.01
CA GLY A 442 -27.95 -21.78 -15.97
C GLY A 442 -27.72 -20.60 -15.03
N LEU A 443 -27.58 -20.88 -13.74
CA LEU A 443 -27.35 -19.86 -12.72
C LEU A 443 -25.91 -19.89 -12.26
N TRP A 444 -25.31 -18.69 -12.11
CA TRP A 444 -23.92 -18.50 -11.75
C TRP A 444 -23.80 -17.52 -10.59
N LEU A 445 -22.90 -17.81 -9.66
CA LEU A 445 -22.53 -16.93 -8.54
C LEU A 445 -21.21 -16.20 -8.88
N LEU A 446 -21.20 -14.84 -8.88
CA LEU A 446 -20.04 -14.01 -9.23
C LEU A 446 -19.24 -13.57 -8.01
#